data_dd10ac296909d73157398ec9c923a2f0
#
_entry.id   dd10ac296909d73157398ec9c923a2f0
#
_cell.length_a   1.000
_cell.length_b   1.000
_cell.length_c   1.000
_cell.angle_alpha   90.00
_cell.angle_beta   90.00
_cell.angle_gamma   90.00
#
_symmetry.space_group_name_H-M   'P 1'
#
loop_
_entity.id
_entity.type
_entity.pdbx_description
1 polymer ?
#
loop_
_entity_poly.entity_id
_entity_poly.type
_entity_poly.pdbx_seq_one_letter_code
_entity_poly.pdbx_strand_id
1 'polypeptide(L)'
;MEITESLKHDLRSAPDWFHESINNLPRVENLKHLSGDLKYQVWDRGNTKNIAILIHGTGAHKKWWDPIAPLINESFTVIAPDLPGMGESSHRSEYNFDAFTESILGILKQEEITDNTHRVYFIGHSLGGHVAGFMASELPQLASGLVMIDSPIRPPTYDYGTHISTGPLRKIKYYEDKISILKRFRLMPPQDCDNSWYLRYIAEHSIQEVESGWRWRFDDKLFATLRRLQSYEFKFQCPSLFIAGGKSLLLESKIMSYIKETFQDHMSIEVIENAAHHVPLDEPLELIRIINEYLHKWSGE
;
A
#
# COMPACT_ATOMS: atom_id res chain seq x y z
N MET A 1 -21.39 6.81 0.65
CA MET A 1 -22.23 5.57 0.51
C MET A 1 -22.06 4.73 1.79
N GLU A 2 -23.13 4.33 2.42
CA GLU A 2 -23.00 3.44 3.57
C GLU A 2 -22.68 2.02 3.08
N ILE A 3 -21.63 1.42 3.63
CA ILE A 3 -21.25 0.01 3.39
C ILE A 3 -22.41 -0.97 3.63
N THR A 4 -23.46 -0.56 4.32
CA THR A 4 -24.69 -1.34 4.45
C THR A 4 -25.30 -1.79 3.12
N GLU A 5 -25.14 -1.04 2.02
CA GLU A 5 -25.55 -1.50 0.69
C GLU A 5 -24.47 -2.34 0.03
N SER A 6 -23.19 -1.96 0.16
CA SER A 6 -22.04 -2.72 -0.36
C SER A 6 -21.91 -4.12 0.26
N LEU A 7 -22.25 -4.30 1.54
CA LEU A 7 -22.32 -5.63 2.18
C LEU A 7 -23.42 -6.53 1.64
N LYS A 8 -24.40 -5.98 0.90
CA LYS A 8 -25.43 -6.76 0.20
C LYS A 8 -24.93 -7.35 -1.11
N HIS A 9 -23.86 -6.78 -1.69
CA HIS A 9 -23.28 -7.32 -2.90
C HIS A 9 -22.47 -8.57 -2.54
N ASP A 10 -22.90 -9.67 -3.09
CA ASP A 10 -22.22 -10.95 -3.01
C ASP A 10 -20.92 -10.88 -3.80
N LEU A 11 -19.83 -11.41 -3.26
CA LEU A 11 -18.57 -11.60 -4.00
C LEU A 11 -18.80 -12.34 -5.33
N ARG A 12 -19.87 -13.15 -5.43
CA ARG A 12 -20.29 -13.81 -6.67
C ARG A 12 -20.61 -12.84 -7.84
N SER A 13 -20.87 -11.57 -7.56
CA SER A 13 -21.05 -10.54 -8.59
C SER A 13 -19.76 -9.93 -9.10
N ALA A 14 -18.61 -10.32 -8.54
CA ALA A 14 -17.31 -9.85 -9.00
C ALA A 14 -17.00 -10.40 -10.41
N PRO A 15 -16.22 -9.65 -11.23
CA PRO A 15 -15.82 -10.11 -12.55
C PRO A 15 -14.86 -11.31 -12.46
N ASP A 16 -14.81 -12.11 -13.55
CA ASP A 16 -14.01 -13.34 -13.59
C ASP A 16 -12.54 -13.11 -13.25
N TRP A 17 -11.92 -12.04 -13.76
CA TRP A 17 -10.53 -11.71 -13.49
C TRP A 17 -10.24 -11.55 -11.97
N PHE A 18 -11.20 -11.03 -11.23
CA PHE A 18 -11.06 -10.87 -9.77
C PHE A 18 -11.08 -12.24 -9.08
N HIS A 19 -12.01 -13.12 -9.47
CA HIS A 19 -12.06 -14.48 -8.95
C HIS A 19 -10.80 -15.27 -9.28
N GLU A 20 -10.30 -15.17 -10.51
CA GLU A 20 -9.06 -15.80 -10.92
C GLU A 20 -7.88 -15.30 -10.09
N SER A 21 -7.79 -13.99 -9.89
CA SER A 21 -6.71 -13.37 -9.11
C SER A 21 -6.71 -13.79 -7.64
N ILE A 22 -7.85 -13.72 -6.95
CA ILE A 22 -7.92 -14.09 -5.52
C ILE A 22 -7.77 -15.59 -5.28
N ASN A 23 -7.97 -16.42 -6.32
CA ASN A 23 -7.71 -17.85 -6.29
C ASN A 23 -6.25 -18.22 -6.63
N ASN A 24 -5.48 -17.29 -7.18
CA ASN A 24 -4.04 -17.43 -7.38
C ASN A 24 -3.32 -17.12 -6.05
N LEU A 25 -3.36 -18.10 -5.15
CA LEU A 25 -2.91 -17.92 -3.76
C LEU A 25 -1.39 -17.73 -3.67
N PRO A 26 -0.93 -16.70 -2.95
CA PRO A 26 0.48 -16.51 -2.67
C PRO A 26 0.99 -17.50 -1.61
N ARG A 27 2.29 -17.71 -1.57
CA ARG A 27 2.98 -18.25 -0.40
C ARG A 27 2.90 -17.21 0.73
N VAL A 28 2.45 -17.61 1.92
CA VAL A 28 2.35 -16.71 3.09
C VAL A 28 3.48 -17.03 4.06
N GLU A 29 4.26 -16.02 4.38
CA GLU A 29 5.46 -16.14 5.18
C GLU A 29 5.42 -15.31 6.48
N ASN A 30 6.30 -15.68 7.39
CA ASN A 30 6.48 -15.00 8.67
C ASN A 30 7.97 -14.77 8.93
N LEU A 31 8.39 -13.52 8.93
CA LEU A 31 9.71 -13.13 9.38
C LEU A 31 9.69 -12.94 10.88
N LYS A 32 10.49 -13.74 11.60
CA LYS A 32 10.76 -13.52 13.03
C LYS A 32 11.75 -12.40 13.21
N HIS A 33 11.33 -11.33 13.84
CA HIS A 33 12.16 -10.16 14.07
C HIS A 33 12.17 -9.75 15.55
N LEU A 34 13.31 -9.22 16.05
CA LEU A 34 13.44 -8.82 17.47
C LEU A 34 12.39 -7.83 17.93
N SER A 35 12.01 -6.91 17.04
CA SER A 35 10.98 -5.89 17.32
C SER A 35 9.55 -6.39 17.08
N GLY A 36 9.34 -7.67 16.74
CA GLY A 36 8.05 -8.30 16.47
C GLY A 36 7.94 -8.90 15.07
N ASP A 37 7.12 -9.92 14.96
CA ASP A 37 6.96 -10.69 13.74
C ASP A 37 6.32 -9.88 12.61
N LEU A 38 6.74 -10.18 11.38
CA LEU A 38 6.19 -9.58 10.17
C LEU A 38 5.57 -10.67 9.30
N LYS A 39 4.39 -10.37 8.76
CA LYS A 39 3.71 -11.24 7.80
C LYS A 39 3.80 -10.63 6.40
N TYR A 40 4.05 -11.49 5.41
CA TYR A 40 4.06 -11.07 4.02
C TYR A 40 3.60 -12.19 3.08
N GLN A 41 3.32 -11.83 1.86
CA GLN A 41 2.87 -12.72 0.80
C GLN A 41 3.87 -12.68 -0.35
N VAL A 42 4.05 -13.82 -1.03
CA VAL A 42 4.93 -13.95 -2.19
C VAL A 42 4.20 -14.67 -3.31
N TRP A 43 4.05 -14.02 -4.45
CA TRP A 43 3.69 -14.64 -5.73
C TRP A 43 4.99 -14.95 -6.46
N ASP A 44 5.52 -16.14 -6.20
CA ASP A 44 6.79 -16.60 -6.75
C ASP A 44 6.65 -16.92 -8.25
N ARG A 45 7.57 -16.41 -9.05
CA ARG A 45 7.67 -16.63 -10.50
C ARG A 45 8.94 -17.41 -10.88
N GLY A 46 9.48 -18.18 -9.93
CA GLY A 46 10.70 -18.96 -10.13
C GLY A 46 11.96 -18.11 -10.17
N ASN A 47 12.90 -18.44 -11.05
CA ASN A 47 14.23 -17.81 -11.08
C ASN A 47 14.25 -16.40 -11.70
N THR A 48 13.25 -15.58 -11.50
CA THR A 48 13.29 -14.20 -11.96
C THR A 48 14.22 -13.35 -11.09
N LYS A 49 14.91 -12.39 -11.75
CA LYS A 49 15.73 -11.40 -11.06
C LYS A 49 14.94 -10.12 -10.71
N ASN A 50 13.73 -9.99 -11.23
CA ASN A 50 12.90 -8.80 -11.01
C ASN A 50 11.95 -9.04 -9.84
N ILE A 51 12.02 -8.16 -8.86
CA ILE A 51 11.23 -8.25 -7.63
C ILE A 51 10.39 -6.99 -7.49
N ALA A 52 9.08 -7.14 -7.46
CA ALA A 52 8.13 -6.05 -7.18
C ALA A 52 7.67 -6.11 -5.72
N ILE A 53 7.93 -5.05 -4.96
CA ILE A 53 7.49 -4.94 -3.56
C ILE A 53 6.28 -4.03 -3.51
N LEU A 54 5.10 -4.60 -3.16
CA LEU A 54 3.83 -3.87 -3.08
C LEU A 54 3.55 -3.43 -1.65
N ILE A 55 3.65 -2.12 -1.38
CA ILE A 55 3.56 -1.55 -0.03
C ILE A 55 2.21 -0.85 0.14
N HIS A 56 1.41 -1.30 1.11
CA HIS A 56 0.06 -0.79 1.35
C HIS A 56 0.03 0.54 2.13
N GLY A 57 -1.12 1.21 2.11
CA GLY A 57 -1.38 2.47 2.81
C GLY A 57 -1.62 2.33 4.32
N THR A 58 -1.85 3.46 5.00
CA THR A 58 -2.11 3.52 6.45
C THR A 58 -3.39 2.76 6.81
N GLY A 59 -3.29 1.84 7.77
CA GLY A 59 -4.44 1.04 8.24
C GLY A 59 -4.92 -0.04 7.26
N ALA A 60 -4.24 -0.18 6.11
CA ALA A 60 -4.45 -1.25 5.15
C ALA A 60 -3.65 -2.51 5.52
N HIS A 61 -3.55 -3.46 4.63
CA HIS A 61 -2.83 -4.71 4.81
C HIS A 61 -2.46 -5.34 3.46
N LYS A 62 -1.57 -6.34 3.46
CA LYS A 62 -1.07 -7.04 2.27
C LYS A 62 -2.17 -7.54 1.31
N LYS A 63 -3.31 -7.95 1.86
CA LYS A 63 -4.44 -8.48 1.06
C LYS A 63 -5.17 -7.43 0.20
N TRP A 64 -4.83 -6.14 0.33
CA TRP A 64 -5.25 -5.12 -0.63
C TRP A 64 -4.68 -5.40 -2.03
N TRP A 65 -3.60 -6.14 -2.09
CA TRP A 65 -2.90 -6.47 -3.31
C TRP A 65 -3.33 -7.82 -3.93
N ASP A 66 -4.02 -8.69 -3.16
CA ASP A 66 -4.42 -10.02 -3.64
C ASP A 66 -5.13 -10.01 -5.01
N PRO A 67 -6.05 -9.06 -5.30
CA PRO A 67 -6.71 -9.05 -6.59
C PRO A 67 -5.86 -8.57 -7.76
N ILE A 68 -4.79 -7.83 -7.50
CA ILE A 68 -3.98 -7.21 -8.57
C ILE A 68 -2.54 -7.69 -8.63
N ALA A 69 -1.98 -8.21 -7.54
CA ALA A 69 -0.62 -8.75 -7.54
C ALA A 69 -0.40 -9.88 -8.56
N PRO A 70 -1.34 -10.82 -8.76
CA PRO A 70 -1.23 -11.85 -9.79
C PRO A 70 -1.19 -11.31 -11.22
N LEU A 71 -1.67 -10.08 -11.45
CA LEU A 71 -1.72 -9.42 -12.75
C LEU A 71 -0.44 -8.63 -13.08
N ILE A 72 0.48 -8.52 -12.13
CA ILE A 72 1.83 -8.01 -12.41
C ILE A 72 2.50 -8.98 -13.40
N ASN A 73 3.29 -8.42 -14.32
CA ASN A 73 4.01 -9.15 -15.35
C ASN A 73 4.70 -10.41 -14.78
N GLU A 74 4.57 -11.54 -15.47
CA GLU A 74 5.09 -12.85 -15.06
C GLU A 74 6.62 -12.90 -14.89
N SER A 75 7.35 -11.94 -15.45
CA SER A 75 8.79 -11.80 -15.25
C SER A 75 9.17 -11.22 -13.88
N PHE A 76 8.19 -10.95 -13.00
CA PHE A 76 8.40 -10.40 -11.67
C PHE A 76 7.89 -11.34 -10.58
N THR A 77 8.72 -11.67 -9.60
CA THR A 77 8.25 -12.15 -8.31
C THR A 77 7.68 -10.96 -7.53
N VAL A 78 6.48 -11.13 -6.98
CA VAL A 78 5.77 -10.07 -6.27
C VAL A 78 5.75 -10.37 -4.78
N ILE A 79 6.14 -9.40 -3.95
CA ILE A 79 6.12 -9.50 -2.49
C ILE A 79 5.25 -8.38 -1.92
N ALA A 80 4.31 -8.75 -1.04
CA ALA A 80 3.44 -7.79 -0.36
C ALA A 80 3.54 -7.98 1.16
N PRO A 81 4.22 -7.09 1.89
CA PRO A 81 4.26 -7.14 3.35
C PRO A 81 3.01 -6.55 4.00
N ASP A 82 2.69 -7.01 5.21
CA ASP A 82 1.98 -6.21 6.20
C ASP A 82 3.01 -5.33 6.93
N LEU A 83 2.88 -4.02 6.82
CA LEU A 83 3.73 -3.10 7.58
C LEU A 83 3.51 -3.28 9.09
N PRO A 84 4.53 -3.03 9.95
CA PRO A 84 4.38 -3.06 11.39
C PRO A 84 3.13 -2.36 11.90
N GLY A 85 2.39 -3.01 12.81
CA GLY A 85 1.17 -2.48 13.38
C GLY A 85 -0.06 -2.53 12.49
N MET A 86 0.03 -3.15 11.33
CA MET A 86 -1.04 -3.29 10.34
C MET A 86 -1.16 -4.74 9.88
N GLY A 87 -2.36 -5.15 9.46
CA GLY A 87 -2.64 -6.50 9.02
C GLY A 87 -2.39 -7.55 10.11
N GLU A 88 -1.54 -8.52 9.81
CA GLU A 88 -1.16 -9.61 10.72
C GLU A 88 0.26 -9.42 11.29
N SER A 89 0.94 -8.32 10.96
CA SER A 89 2.24 -7.98 11.55
C SER A 89 2.10 -7.44 12.97
N SER A 90 3.12 -7.69 13.79
CA SER A 90 3.13 -7.30 15.20
C SER A 90 3.03 -5.80 15.42
N HIS A 91 2.39 -5.43 16.51
CA HIS A 91 2.35 -4.04 16.98
C HIS A 91 3.72 -3.59 17.48
N ARG A 92 4.01 -2.30 17.41
CA ARG A 92 5.25 -1.65 17.87
C ARG A 92 4.95 -0.53 18.86
N SER A 93 5.96 -0.10 19.60
CA SER A 93 5.84 1.05 20.49
C SER A 93 5.69 2.37 19.72
N GLU A 94 6.31 2.45 18.55
CA GLU A 94 6.23 3.59 17.63
C GLU A 94 6.32 3.14 16.17
N TYR A 95 5.88 4.00 15.27
CA TYR A 95 5.86 3.77 13.83
C TYR A 95 6.58 4.91 13.13
N ASN A 96 7.64 4.60 12.42
CA ASN A 96 8.43 5.56 11.64
C ASN A 96 9.00 4.89 10.37
N PHE A 97 9.59 5.69 9.49
CA PHE A 97 10.05 5.21 8.18
C PHE A 97 11.28 4.29 8.28
N ASP A 98 12.13 4.49 9.28
CA ASP A 98 13.27 3.60 9.53
C ASP A 98 12.79 2.20 9.92
N ALA A 99 11.79 2.11 10.83
CA ALA A 99 11.20 0.83 11.23
C ALA A 99 10.48 0.10 10.09
N PHE A 100 9.83 0.82 9.19
CA PHE A 100 9.22 0.24 8.00
C PHE A 100 10.28 -0.24 7.02
N THR A 101 11.32 0.56 6.79
CA THR A 101 12.47 0.20 5.95
C THR A 101 13.18 -1.04 6.47
N GLU A 102 13.52 -1.07 7.76
CA GLU A 102 14.14 -2.23 8.41
C GLU A 102 13.32 -3.50 8.24
N SER A 103 11.99 -3.38 8.34
CA SER A 103 11.06 -4.49 8.16
C SER A 103 11.12 -5.04 6.74
N ILE A 104 11.12 -4.18 5.72
CA ILE A 104 11.21 -4.60 4.31
C ILE A 104 12.59 -5.18 4.00
N LEU A 105 13.67 -4.57 4.50
CA LEU A 105 15.01 -5.12 4.36
C LEU A 105 15.16 -6.51 4.99
N GLY A 106 14.53 -6.72 6.15
CA GLY A 106 14.46 -8.03 6.78
C GLY A 106 13.79 -9.08 5.90
N ILE A 107 12.70 -8.72 5.22
CA ILE A 107 12.02 -9.60 4.27
C ILE A 107 12.91 -9.90 3.06
N LEU A 108 13.53 -8.87 2.46
CA LEU A 108 14.45 -9.08 1.34
C LEU A 108 15.59 -10.01 1.70
N LYS A 109 16.15 -9.87 2.92
CA LYS A 109 17.21 -10.76 3.42
C LYS A 109 16.71 -12.19 3.61
N GLN A 110 15.49 -12.40 4.13
CA GLN A 110 14.91 -13.75 4.30
C GLN A 110 14.67 -14.44 2.96
N GLU A 111 14.29 -13.67 1.92
CA GLU A 111 14.08 -14.15 0.56
C GLU A 111 15.39 -14.19 -0.27
N GLU A 112 16.55 -13.97 0.36
CA GLU A 112 17.88 -13.96 -0.28
C GLU A 112 18.01 -12.96 -1.45
N ILE A 113 17.21 -11.88 -1.41
CA ILE A 113 17.19 -10.82 -2.42
C ILE A 113 18.28 -9.81 -2.08
N THR A 114 19.21 -9.58 -3.03
CA THR A 114 20.30 -8.61 -2.90
C THR A 114 20.37 -7.70 -4.12
N ASP A 115 20.95 -6.51 -3.97
CA ASP A 115 21.20 -5.54 -5.04
C ASP A 115 22.16 -6.06 -6.14
N ASN A 116 23.02 -7.01 -5.80
CA ASN A 116 23.97 -7.62 -6.75
C ASN A 116 23.32 -8.67 -7.66
N THR A 117 22.23 -9.27 -7.25
CA THR A 117 21.60 -10.41 -7.94
C THR A 117 20.20 -10.12 -8.46
N HIS A 118 19.52 -9.15 -7.86
CA HIS A 118 18.14 -8.83 -8.16
C HIS A 118 17.94 -7.35 -8.49
N ARG A 119 16.89 -7.06 -9.25
CA ARG A 119 16.38 -5.72 -9.52
C ARG A 119 15.10 -5.53 -8.70
N VAL A 120 15.13 -4.61 -7.74
CA VAL A 120 14.01 -4.38 -6.81
C VAL A 120 13.24 -3.13 -7.21
N TYR A 121 11.93 -3.29 -7.42
CA TYR A 121 11.00 -2.24 -7.78
C TYR A 121 10.03 -2.00 -6.62
N PHE A 122 10.07 -0.82 -6.05
CA PHE A 122 9.18 -0.43 -4.95
C PHE A 122 7.91 0.19 -5.50
N ILE A 123 6.76 -0.36 -5.16
CA ILE A 123 5.45 0.09 -5.60
C ILE A 123 4.60 0.31 -4.35
N GLY A 124 4.22 1.54 -4.07
CA GLY A 124 3.52 1.84 -2.83
C GLY A 124 2.32 2.77 -3.01
N HIS A 125 1.26 2.50 -2.26
CA HIS A 125 0.06 3.32 -2.21
C HIS A 125 0.03 4.17 -0.94
N SER A 126 -0.24 5.47 -1.05
CA SER A 126 -0.41 6.37 0.10
C SER A 126 0.81 6.37 1.03
N LEU A 127 0.68 5.94 2.31
CA LEU A 127 1.81 5.73 3.21
C LEU A 127 2.86 4.79 2.59
N GLY A 128 2.41 3.72 1.94
CA GLY A 128 3.31 2.77 1.27
C GLY A 128 4.15 3.42 0.17
N GLY A 129 3.59 4.40 -0.55
CA GLY A 129 4.34 5.17 -1.53
C GLY A 129 5.39 6.09 -0.88
N HIS A 130 5.09 6.68 0.26
CA HIS A 130 6.09 7.42 1.03
C HIS A 130 7.20 6.49 1.56
N VAL A 131 6.86 5.27 2.03
CA VAL A 131 7.87 4.27 2.44
C VAL A 131 8.74 3.86 1.25
N ALA A 132 8.11 3.56 0.09
CA ALA A 132 8.81 3.25 -1.15
C ALA A 132 9.77 4.38 -1.58
N GLY A 133 9.27 5.63 -1.56
CA GLY A 133 10.07 6.82 -1.89
C GLY A 133 11.21 7.06 -0.90
N PHE A 134 10.96 6.87 0.39
CA PHE A 134 11.99 6.96 1.43
C PHE A 134 13.10 5.92 1.19
N MET A 135 12.73 4.66 0.94
CA MET A 135 13.69 3.60 0.64
C MET A 135 14.49 3.88 -0.64
N ALA A 136 13.82 4.36 -1.71
CA ALA A 136 14.50 4.70 -2.96
C ALA A 136 15.47 5.89 -2.81
N SER A 137 15.20 6.81 -1.87
CA SER A 137 16.09 7.94 -1.58
C SER A 137 17.27 7.57 -0.70
N GLU A 138 17.02 6.78 0.39
CA GLU A 138 18.07 6.43 1.36
C GLU A 138 18.92 5.23 0.91
N LEU A 139 18.38 4.37 0.04
CA LEU A 139 19.02 3.14 -0.44
C LEU A 139 19.01 3.09 -1.99
N PRO A 140 19.60 4.09 -2.68
CA PRO A 140 19.50 4.20 -4.13
C PRO A 140 20.11 3.00 -4.87
N GLN A 141 21.09 2.31 -4.28
CA GLN A 141 21.71 1.11 -4.85
C GLN A 141 20.74 -0.09 -4.91
N LEU A 142 19.72 -0.12 -4.05
CA LEU A 142 18.75 -1.19 -4.00
C LEU A 142 17.56 -0.95 -4.96
N ALA A 143 17.19 0.31 -5.20
CA ALA A 143 16.01 0.67 -5.97
C ALA A 143 16.30 0.66 -7.48
N SER A 144 15.74 -0.30 -8.21
CA SER A 144 15.77 -0.36 -9.67
C SER A 144 14.61 0.41 -10.33
N GLY A 145 13.57 0.71 -9.57
CA GLY A 145 12.46 1.56 -9.98
C GLY A 145 11.50 1.86 -8.83
N LEU A 146 10.76 2.94 -8.96
CA LEU A 146 9.83 3.44 -7.95
C LEU A 146 8.47 3.78 -8.57
N VAL A 147 7.39 3.25 -8.00
CA VAL A 147 6.02 3.69 -8.29
C VAL A 147 5.36 4.20 -7.02
N MET A 148 4.94 5.45 -7.03
CA MET A 148 4.18 6.07 -5.95
C MET A 148 2.73 6.27 -6.39
N ILE A 149 1.79 5.56 -5.75
CA ILE A 149 0.37 5.61 -6.10
C ILE A 149 -0.35 6.52 -5.10
N ASP A 150 -0.83 7.63 -5.57
CA ASP A 150 -1.60 8.65 -4.81
C ASP A 150 -1.00 8.97 -3.43
N SER A 151 0.31 9.24 -3.43
CA SER A 151 1.13 9.48 -2.23
C SER A 151 1.58 10.94 -2.18
N PRO A 152 0.85 11.84 -1.51
CA PRO A 152 1.06 13.28 -1.61
C PRO A 152 2.45 13.72 -1.13
N ILE A 153 3.32 14.12 -2.04
CA ILE A 153 4.60 14.77 -1.70
C ILE A 153 4.32 16.25 -1.49
N ARG A 154 4.44 16.70 -0.25
CA ARG A 154 4.10 18.07 0.14
C ARG A 154 5.32 18.96 0.15
N PRO A 155 5.18 20.25 -0.27
CA PRO A 155 6.29 21.20 -0.20
C PRO A 155 6.75 21.39 1.25
N PRO A 156 8.03 21.75 1.49
CA PRO A 156 8.55 22.01 2.84
C PRO A 156 7.77 23.09 3.61
N THR A 157 7.10 24.00 2.88
CA THR A 157 6.26 25.07 3.43
C THR A 157 4.83 24.66 3.74
N TYR A 158 4.49 23.37 3.55
CA TYR A 158 3.12 22.89 3.76
C TYR A 158 2.73 22.97 5.24
N ASP A 159 1.60 23.60 5.53
CA ASP A 159 1.06 23.69 6.88
C ASP A 159 0.34 22.39 7.28
N TYR A 160 0.98 21.59 8.11
CA TYR A 160 0.42 20.39 8.68
C TYR A 160 -0.55 20.63 9.83
N GLY A 161 -0.66 21.87 10.34
CA GLY A 161 -1.43 22.19 11.55
C GLY A 161 -2.91 21.83 11.47
N THR A 162 -3.49 21.87 10.29
CA THR A 162 -4.89 21.50 10.02
C THR A 162 -5.12 19.98 9.89
N HIS A 163 -4.07 19.20 9.70
CA HIS A 163 -4.14 17.76 9.41
C HIS A 163 -3.59 16.86 10.53
N ILE A 164 -3.00 17.45 11.57
CA ILE A 164 -2.54 16.69 12.74
C ILE A 164 -3.75 16.43 13.63
N SER A 165 -4.26 15.21 13.61
CA SER A 165 -5.23 14.78 14.61
C SER A 165 -4.53 14.67 15.96
N THR A 166 -4.67 15.71 16.78
CA THR A 166 -4.24 15.72 18.18
C THR A 166 -5.30 15.11 19.12
N GLY A 167 -6.22 14.34 18.55
CA GLY A 167 -7.28 13.71 19.33
C GLY A 167 -6.70 12.69 20.33
N PRO A 168 -7.37 12.50 21.48
CA PRO A 168 -6.93 11.49 22.44
C PRO A 168 -6.89 10.11 21.78
N LEU A 169 -5.93 9.28 22.21
CA LEU A 169 -5.86 7.87 21.83
C LEU A 169 -7.23 7.24 22.02
N ARG A 170 -7.85 6.81 20.94
CA ARG A 170 -9.14 6.12 21.04
C ARG A 170 -8.90 4.76 21.70
N LYS A 171 -9.73 4.41 22.67
CA LYS A 171 -9.71 3.06 23.25
C LYS A 171 -10.05 2.04 22.18
N ILE A 172 -9.38 0.89 22.21
CA ILE A 172 -9.73 -0.27 21.38
C ILE A 172 -11.22 -0.53 21.51
N LYS A 173 -11.89 -0.61 20.37
CA LYS A 173 -13.29 -0.95 20.31
C LYS A 173 -13.46 -2.38 19.84
N TYR A 174 -14.13 -3.17 20.66
CA TYR A 174 -14.54 -4.54 20.32
C TYR A 174 -16.00 -4.55 19.90
N TYR A 175 -16.35 -5.45 19.01
CA TYR A 175 -17.68 -5.65 18.49
C TYR A 175 -18.12 -7.09 18.78
N GLU A 176 -19.40 -7.28 19.06
CA GLU A 176 -19.95 -8.58 19.45
C GLU A 176 -19.93 -9.58 18.29
N ASP A 177 -20.10 -9.11 17.06
CA ASP A 177 -20.15 -9.96 15.87
C ASP A 177 -19.48 -9.32 14.64
N LYS A 178 -19.16 -10.18 13.66
CA LYS A 178 -18.52 -9.83 12.39
C LYS A 178 -19.34 -8.79 11.59
N ILE A 179 -20.65 -8.88 11.59
CA ILE A 179 -21.51 -7.98 10.80
C ILE A 179 -21.47 -6.57 11.38
N SER A 180 -21.52 -6.46 12.71
CA SER A 180 -21.48 -5.18 13.43
C SER A 180 -20.21 -4.39 13.16
N ILE A 181 -19.05 -5.04 13.11
CA ILE A 181 -17.79 -4.36 12.77
C ILE A 181 -17.71 -4.04 11.28
N LEU A 182 -18.08 -4.97 10.39
CA LEU A 182 -18.06 -4.73 8.94
C LEU A 182 -18.92 -3.53 8.53
N LYS A 183 -20.08 -3.32 9.15
CA LYS A 183 -20.91 -2.11 8.95
C LYS A 183 -20.17 -0.80 9.29
N ARG A 184 -19.06 -0.85 10.01
CA ARG A 184 -18.25 0.31 10.40
C ARG A 184 -17.02 0.51 9.54
N PHE A 185 -16.76 -0.40 8.61
CA PHE A 185 -15.64 -0.20 7.66
C PHE A 185 -15.85 1.09 6.86
N ARG A 186 -14.81 1.87 6.72
CA ARG A 186 -14.80 3.11 5.92
C ARG A 186 -13.44 3.28 5.28
N LEU A 187 -13.42 3.71 4.04
CA LEU A 187 -12.21 4.18 3.39
C LEU A 187 -11.77 5.52 4.01
N MET A 188 -10.49 5.75 4.11
CA MET A 188 -9.91 6.99 4.65
C MET A 188 -8.80 7.51 3.70
N PRO A 189 -9.01 8.65 3.02
CA PRO A 189 -10.19 9.53 3.10
C PRO A 189 -11.48 8.86 2.60
N PRO A 190 -12.65 9.37 3.02
CA PRO A 190 -13.93 8.87 2.51
C PRO A 190 -14.04 9.08 1.01
N GLN A 191 -14.47 8.05 0.29
CA GLN A 191 -14.76 8.10 -1.14
C GLN A 191 -15.82 7.08 -1.51
N ASP A 192 -16.49 7.28 -2.64
CA ASP A 192 -17.33 6.27 -3.26
C ASP A 192 -16.45 5.21 -3.94
N CYS A 193 -16.95 3.99 -4.05
CA CYS A 193 -16.25 2.89 -4.71
C CYS A 193 -17.28 2.02 -5.43
N ASP A 194 -17.20 1.97 -6.76
CA ASP A 194 -18.11 1.20 -7.59
C ASP A 194 -17.80 -0.30 -7.52
N ASN A 195 -16.55 -0.67 -7.25
CA ASN A 195 -16.10 -2.05 -7.08
C ASN A 195 -16.43 -2.58 -5.68
N SER A 196 -17.72 -2.65 -5.35
CA SER A 196 -18.24 -3.05 -4.04
C SER A 196 -17.76 -4.44 -3.60
N TRP A 197 -17.56 -5.36 -4.53
CA TRP A 197 -16.99 -6.70 -4.31
C TRP A 197 -15.53 -6.62 -3.84
N TYR A 198 -14.72 -5.73 -4.40
CA TYR A 198 -13.34 -5.52 -3.95
C TYR A 198 -13.30 -4.89 -2.55
N LEU A 199 -14.11 -3.85 -2.35
CA LEU A 199 -14.27 -3.20 -1.05
C LEU A 199 -14.70 -4.20 0.04
N ARG A 200 -15.63 -5.11 -0.29
CA ARG A 200 -16.07 -6.17 0.61
C ARG A 200 -14.92 -7.14 0.94
N TYR A 201 -14.17 -7.58 -0.06
CA TYR A 201 -13.01 -8.45 0.14
C TYR A 201 -12.03 -7.83 1.13
N ILE A 202 -11.67 -6.58 0.94
CA ILE A 202 -10.77 -5.85 1.83
C ILE A 202 -11.35 -5.73 3.24
N ALA A 203 -12.61 -5.33 3.36
CA ALA A 203 -13.27 -5.15 4.66
C ALA A 203 -13.26 -6.44 5.47
N GLU A 204 -13.55 -7.58 4.84
CA GLU A 204 -13.55 -8.89 5.51
C GLU A 204 -12.15 -9.31 6.00
N HIS A 205 -11.10 -8.92 5.29
CA HIS A 205 -9.72 -9.18 5.68
C HIS A 205 -9.13 -8.12 6.64
N SER A 206 -9.81 -7.00 6.84
CA SER A 206 -9.40 -5.93 7.75
C SER A 206 -9.78 -6.18 9.21
N ILE A 207 -10.47 -7.27 9.51
CA ILE A 207 -10.98 -7.59 10.85
C ILE A 207 -10.42 -8.92 11.36
N GLN A 208 -10.43 -9.07 12.66
CA GLN A 208 -10.06 -10.32 13.33
C GLN A 208 -10.94 -10.58 14.56
N GLU A 209 -11.17 -11.84 14.82
CA GLU A 209 -11.77 -12.31 16.08
C GLU A 209 -10.69 -12.48 17.13
N VAL A 210 -10.96 -12.03 18.33
CA VAL A 210 -10.12 -12.19 19.52
C VAL A 210 -11.04 -12.56 20.70
N GLU A 211 -10.48 -12.93 21.84
CA GLU A 211 -11.26 -13.33 23.01
C GLU A 211 -12.34 -12.31 23.42
N SER A 212 -12.06 -11.03 23.26
CA SER A 212 -12.98 -9.92 23.60
C SER A 212 -13.99 -9.57 22.50
N GLY A 213 -14.04 -10.33 21.38
CA GLY A 213 -14.91 -10.09 20.22
C GLY A 213 -14.14 -9.71 18.98
N TRP A 214 -14.77 -9.01 18.04
CA TRP A 214 -14.18 -8.60 16.78
C TRP A 214 -13.52 -7.24 16.87
N ARG A 215 -12.33 -7.09 16.25
CA ARG A 215 -11.59 -5.82 16.15
C ARG A 215 -10.93 -5.64 14.79
N TRP A 216 -10.48 -4.39 14.52
CA TRP A 216 -9.67 -4.09 13.33
C TRP A 216 -8.27 -4.69 13.44
N ARG A 217 -7.68 -5.07 12.29
CA ARG A 217 -6.33 -5.60 12.18
C ARG A 217 -5.25 -4.51 12.10
N PHE A 218 -5.40 -3.43 12.83
CA PHE A 218 -4.32 -2.45 13.00
C PHE A 218 -4.19 -2.04 14.47
N ASP A 219 -3.02 -1.51 14.81
CA ASP A 219 -2.79 -0.98 16.15
C ASP A 219 -3.56 0.34 16.33
N ASP A 220 -4.35 0.44 17.38
CA ASP A 220 -5.13 1.65 17.69
C ASP A 220 -4.23 2.86 17.95
N LYS A 221 -2.97 2.63 18.35
CA LYS A 221 -1.97 3.68 18.54
C LYS A 221 -1.35 4.17 17.24
N LEU A 222 -1.49 3.42 16.13
CA LEU A 222 -0.85 3.72 14.85
C LEU A 222 -1.03 5.18 14.45
N PHE A 223 -2.27 5.67 14.42
CA PHE A 223 -2.57 7.04 13.97
C PHE A 223 -2.02 8.14 14.88
N ALA A 224 -1.79 7.83 16.16
CA ALA A 224 -1.26 8.78 17.13
C ALA A 224 0.27 8.75 17.22
N THR A 225 0.89 7.62 16.89
CA THR A 225 2.34 7.41 17.05
C THR A 225 3.10 7.37 15.73
N LEU A 226 2.40 7.34 14.59
CA LEU A 226 3.01 7.38 13.27
C LEU A 226 3.73 8.73 13.05
N ARG A 227 5.05 8.67 12.98
CA ARG A 227 5.89 9.82 12.62
C ARG A 227 5.90 9.98 11.12
N ARG A 228 5.29 11.06 10.62
CA ARG A 228 5.25 11.40 9.20
C ARG A 228 6.55 12.06 8.75
N LEU A 229 6.89 11.91 7.48
CA LEU A 229 7.98 12.65 6.85
C LEU A 229 7.56 14.12 6.68
N GLN A 230 7.90 14.96 7.65
CA GLN A 230 7.72 16.40 7.55
C GLN A 230 9.01 17.00 6.97
N SER A 231 8.86 17.83 5.94
CA SER A 231 9.99 18.52 5.30
C SER A 231 11.10 17.58 4.78
N TYR A 232 10.77 16.32 4.51
CA TYR A 232 11.71 15.38 3.91
C TYR A 232 11.80 15.63 2.41
N GLU A 233 13.02 15.78 1.91
CA GLU A 233 13.31 15.98 0.50
C GLU A 233 13.65 14.65 -0.16
N PHE A 234 12.75 14.12 -0.97
CA PHE A 234 12.99 12.91 -1.75
C PHE A 234 14.03 13.16 -2.84
N LYS A 235 14.95 12.20 -3.03
CA LYS A 235 15.98 12.23 -4.06
C LYS A 235 16.05 10.88 -4.77
N PHE A 236 15.39 10.78 -5.92
CA PHE A 236 15.33 9.53 -6.67
C PHE A 236 16.49 9.43 -7.67
N GLN A 237 17.22 8.31 -7.63
CA GLN A 237 18.28 7.97 -8.60
C GLN A 237 17.82 6.85 -9.56
N CYS A 238 16.70 6.21 -9.28
CA CYS A 238 16.09 5.21 -10.15
C CYS A 238 14.98 5.81 -11.02
N PRO A 239 14.59 5.16 -12.13
CA PRO A 239 13.39 5.50 -12.86
C PRO A 239 12.17 5.53 -11.93
N SER A 240 11.37 6.59 -12.02
CA SER A 240 10.28 6.82 -11.07
C SER A 240 8.99 7.18 -11.77
N LEU A 241 7.88 6.74 -11.20
CA LEU A 241 6.52 6.99 -11.66
C LEU A 241 5.65 7.45 -10.50
N PHE A 242 4.90 8.52 -10.70
CA PHE A 242 3.83 8.96 -9.82
C PHE A 242 2.47 8.71 -10.51
N ILE A 243 1.59 7.94 -9.88
CA ILE A 243 0.23 7.71 -10.36
C ILE A 243 -0.73 8.46 -9.46
N ALA A 244 -1.46 9.41 -10.03
CA ALA A 244 -2.44 10.22 -9.32
C ALA A 244 -3.88 9.76 -9.63
N GLY A 245 -4.73 9.71 -8.61
CA GLY A 245 -6.17 9.66 -8.83
C GLY A 245 -6.71 11.04 -9.24
N GLY A 246 -7.37 11.14 -10.39
CA GLY A 246 -7.92 12.41 -10.91
C GLY A 246 -8.96 13.05 -9.98
N LYS A 247 -9.62 12.25 -9.14
CA LYS A 247 -10.62 12.68 -8.14
C LYS A 247 -10.06 12.67 -6.71
N SER A 248 -8.75 12.51 -6.53
CA SER A 248 -8.15 12.41 -5.20
C SER A 248 -8.24 13.73 -4.43
N LEU A 249 -8.84 13.67 -3.25
CA LEU A 249 -8.91 14.82 -2.33
C LEU A 249 -7.57 15.10 -1.63
N LEU A 250 -6.59 14.20 -1.71
CA LEU A 250 -5.27 14.38 -1.10
C LEU A 250 -4.26 15.06 -2.02
N LEU A 251 -4.56 15.12 -3.33
CA LEU A 251 -3.69 15.71 -4.34
C LEU A 251 -4.23 17.08 -4.80
N GLU A 252 -4.33 17.99 -3.84
CA GLU A 252 -4.69 19.38 -4.14
C GLU A 252 -3.76 19.97 -5.22
N SER A 253 -4.26 20.97 -5.98
CA SER A 253 -3.52 21.60 -7.08
C SER A 253 -2.12 22.07 -6.68
N LYS A 254 -1.95 22.59 -5.46
CA LYS A 254 -0.64 23.01 -4.92
C LYS A 254 0.34 21.84 -4.77
N ILE A 255 -0.17 20.67 -4.32
CA ILE A 255 0.65 19.46 -4.16
C ILE A 255 1.04 18.94 -5.53
N MET A 256 0.10 18.84 -6.46
CA MET A 256 0.39 18.38 -7.83
C MET A 256 1.33 19.32 -8.57
N SER A 257 1.18 20.65 -8.42
CA SER A 257 2.14 21.61 -8.99
C SER A 257 3.54 21.41 -8.42
N TYR A 258 3.65 21.26 -7.09
CA TYR A 258 4.93 21.01 -6.44
C TYR A 258 5.59 19.70 -6.93
N ILE A 259 4.83 18.61 -7.04
CA ILE A 259 5.34 17.33 -7.55
C ILE A 259 5.85 17.49 -8.98
N LYS A 260 5.06 18.12 -9.86
CA LYS A 260 5.43 18.37 -11.25
C LYS A 260 6.71 19.21 -11.36
N GLU A 261 6.76 20.33 -10.65
CA GLU A 261 7.91 21.26 -10.71
C GLU A 261 9.18 20.65 -10.11
N THR A 262 9.05 19.87 -9.04
CA THR A 262 10.22 19.31 -8.33
C THR A 262 10.80 18.09 -9.03
N PHE A 263 9.97 17.25 -9.64
CA PHE A 263 10.39 15.94 -10.15
C PHE A 263 10.25 15.78 -11.67
N GLN A 264 9.92 16.84 -12.43
CA GLN A 264 9.67 16.79 -13.88
C GLN A 264 10.74 16.10 -14.70
N ASP A 265 12.02 16.18 -14.29
CA ASP A 265 13.15 15.61 -15.01
C ASP A 265 13.48 14.16 -14.62
N HIS A 266 12.85 13.65 -13.54
CA HIS A 266 13.23 12.37 -12.92
C HIS A 266 12.05 11.42 -12.70
N MET A 267 10.81 11.90 -12.79
CA MET A 267 9.62 11.14 -12.49
C MET A 267 8.54 11.34 -13.55
N SER A 268 8.09 10.25 -14.16
CA SER A 268 6.88 10.27 -14.99
C SER A 268 5.65 10.47 -14.11
N ILE A 269 4.63 11.15 -14.64
CA ILE A 269 3.37 11.38 -13.92
C ILE A 269 2.22 10.91 -14.81
N GLU A 270 1.44 9.97 -14.30
CA GLU A 270 0.22 9.44 -14.90
C GLU A 270 -0.98 9.82 -14.04
N VAL A 271 -2.12 10.10 -14.67
CA VAL A 271 -3.37 10.43 -13.99
C VAL A 271 -4.44 9.44 -14.41
N ILE A 272 -5.02 8.75 -13.44
CA ILE A 272 -6.19 7.90 -13.66
C ILE A 272 -7.43 8.73 -13.32
N GLU A 273 -8.04 9.30 -14.33
CA GLU A 273 -9.07 10.36 -14.21
C GLU A 273 -10.28 9.94 -13.37
N ASN A 274 -10.67 8.66 -13.42
CA ASN A 274 -11.85 8.16 -12.70
C ASN A 274 -11.56 7.73 -11.28
N ALA A 275 -10.29 7.54 -10.90
CA ALA A 275 -9.91 7.13 -9.56
C ALA A 275 -9.86 8.29 -8.57
N ALA A 276 -10.26 8.03 -7.32
CA ALA A 276 -9.97 8.87 -6.17
C ALA A 276 -8.68 8.38 -5.46
N HIS A 277 -8.56 8.61 -4.14
CA HIS A 277 -7.34 8.24 -3.40
C HIS A 277 -7.01 6.74 -3.45
N HIS A 278 -8.03 5.88 -3.36
CA HIS A 278 -7.82 4.44 -3.35
C HIS A 278 -7.82 3.86 -4.78
N VAL A 279 -6.88 4.33 -5.59
CA VAL A 279 -6.70 3.94 -6.99
C VAL A 279 -6.74 2.42 -7.21
N PRO A 280 -6.12 1.56 -6.36
CA PRO A 280 -6.20 0.12 -6.51
C PRO A 280 -7.61 -0.46 -6.44
N LEU A 281 -8.54 0.24 -5.78
CA LEU A 281 -9.94 -0.16 -5.68
C LEU A 281 -10.78 0.37 -6.82
N ASP A 282 -10.52 1.63 -7.22
CA ASP A 282 -11.37 2.33 -8.17
C ASP A 282 -11.12 1.85 -9.61
N GLU A 283 -9.85 1.78 -9.99
CA GLU A 283 -9.41 1.46 -11.35
C GLU A 283 -8.28 0.41 -11.36
N PRO A 284 -8.52 -0.80 -10.82
CA PRO A 284 -7.48 -1.82 -10.63
C PRO A 284 -6.80 -2.25 -11.93
N LEU A 285 -7.56 -2.46 -13.01
CA LEU A 285 -7.00 -2.95 -14.27
C LEU A 285 -6.20 -1.87 -14.99
N GLU A 286 -6.66 -0.62 -14.97
CA GLU A 286 -5.92 0.50 -15.55
C GLU A 286 -4.63 0.77 -14.76
N LEU A 287 -4.70 0.69 -13.42
CA LEU A 287 -3.51 0.79 -12.56
C LEU A 287 -2.47 -0.27 -12.95
N ILE A 288 -2.87 -1.53 -13.09
CA ILE A 288 -1.95 -2.62 -13.43
C ILE A 288 -1.42 -2.47 -14.86
N ARG A 289 -2.24 -2.02 -15.81
CA ARG A 289 -1.78 -1.74 -17.17
C ARG A 289 -0.62 -0.73 -17.16
N ILE A 290 -0.79 0.37 -16.45
CA ILE A 290 0.24 1.40 -16.32
C ILE A 290 1.48 0.85 -15.63
N ILE A 291 1.33 0.18 -14.49
CA ILE A 291 2.46 -0.41 -13.75
C ILE A 291 3.24 -1.37 -14.64
N ASN A 292 2.58 -2.30 -15.34
CA ASN A 292 3.23 -3.27 -16.22
C ASN A 292 3.97 -2.62 -17.39
N GLU A 293 3.41 -1.55 -17.97
CA GLU A 293 4.07 -0.79 -19.04
C GLU A 293 5.41 -0.21 -18.55
N TYR A 294 5.41 0.42 -17.37
CA TYR A 294 6.64 1.01 -16.82
C TYR A 294 7.63 -0.05 -16.32
N LEU A 295 7.16 -1.12 -15.70
CA LEU A 295 8.01 -2.23 -15.28
C LEU A 295 8.71 -2.89 -16.48
N HIS A 296 7.97 -3.15 -17.57
CA HIS A 296 8.52 -3.66 -18.83
C HIS A 296 9.61 -2.72 -19.38
N LYS A 297 9.31 -1.42 -19.47
CA LYS A 297 10.26 -0.40 -19.93
C LYS A 297 11.53 -0.36 -19.10
N TRP A 298 11.43 -0.51 -17.79
CA TRP A 298 12.58 -0.40 -16.88
C TRP A 298 13.38 -1.70 -16.75
N SER A 299 12.73 -2.85 -16.85
CA SER A 299 13.40 -4.16 -16.78
C SER A 299 14.09 -4.52 -18.08
N GLY A 300 13.65 -3.96 -19.21
CA GLY A 300 14.14 -4.30 -20.54
C GLY A 300 13.66 -5.67 -21.02
N GLU A 301 12.55 -6.18 -20.46
CA GLU A 301 11.93 -7.49 -20.76
C GLU A 301 10.59 -7.34 -21.47
#